data_031bc931041a107f290dc26d453b0dac
#
_entry.id   031bc931041a107f290dc26d453b0dac
#
_cell.length_a   1.000
_cell.length_b   1.000
_cell.length_c   1.000
_cell.angle_alpha   90.00
_cell.angle_beta   90.00
_cell.angle_gamma   90.00
#
_symmetry.space_group_name_H-M   'P 1'
#
loop_
_entity.id
_entity.type
_entity.pdbx_description
1 polymer ?
#
loop_
_entity_poly.entity_id
_entity_poly.type
_entity_poly.pdbx_seq_one_letter_code
_entity_poly.pdbx_strand_id
1 'polypeptide(L)'
;MIIVGELINASRKKIAAAIESQDTEAIQTIAKDQHEHGANYIDVNAGVFVGKEPEYLQWLTSTVQAAVDTPCCIDSPDPKAIESALTVHNGTPMINSISLEKERYEALLPIVAGTDFKVVALCMSDKGMPQTTDERMGIADELVNNLVKNNVPVENIYVDPLVQPISTNVTFGVEFLNSVERIIKTFPGIHTVCGLSNISFGLPERKFLNQTFMVMAIARGLDGAIVDPLDKKMMANIIAAEALAGNDEWCSAYLDAYRQKKFEF
;
A
#
# COMPACT_ATOMS: atom_id res chain seq x y z
N MET A 1 -3.78 -0.85 12.29
CA MET A 1 -3.70 -0.68 10.82
C MET A 1 -2.28 -0.35 10.36
N ILE A 2 -1.79 -0.91 9.26
CA ILE A 2 -0.50 -0.55 8.64
C ILE A 2 -0.68 0.63 7.70
N ILE A 3 0.18 1.65 7.85
CA ILE A 3 0.22 2.84 7.00
C ILE A 3 1.45 2.78 6.09
N VAL A 4 1.22 2.79 4.79
CA VAL A 4 2.27 2.91 3.76
C VAL A 4 2.21 4.33 3.23
N GLY A 5 3.27 5.11 3.48
CA GLY A 5 3.33 6.53 3.09
C GLY A 5 3.58 6.69 1.60
N GLU A 6 2.67 7.35 0.88
CA GLU A 6 2.60 7.39 -0.60
C GLU A 6 3.36 8.55 -1.26
N LEU A 7 4.10 9.36 -0.49
CA LEU A 7 4.57 10.65 -1.03
C LEU A 7 5.78 10.54 -1.96
N ILE A 8 6.63 9.51 -1.82
CA ILE A 8 7.84 9.33 -2.66
C ILE A 8 7.50 8.51 -3.90
N ASN A 9 6.67 9.08 -4.76
CA ASN A 9 6.20 8.43 -5.99
C ASN A 9 6.46 9.31 -7.21
N ALA A 10 7.17 8.78 -8.20
CA ALA A 10 7.60 9.48 -9.40
C ALA A 10 6.45 9.98 -10.30
N SER A 11 5.21 9.51 -10.11
CA SER A 11 4.03 10.08 -10.78
C SER A 11 3.76 11.54 -10.37
N ARG A 12 4.29 11.98 -9.23
CA ARG A 12 4.22 13.36 -8.74
C ARG A 12 5.35 14.18 -9.36
N LYS A 13 5.05 15.19 -10.17
CA LYS A 13 6.04 15.99 -10.93
C LYS A 13 7.22 16.51 -10.10
N LYS A 14 6.98 16.97 -8.86
CA LYS A 14 8.05 17.47 -7.98
C LYS A 14 8.98 16.34 -7.53
N ILE A 15 8.42 15.17 -7.26
CA ILE A 15 9.18 13.99 -6.86
C ILE A 15 9.97 13.45 -8.05
N ALA A 16 9.37 13.36 -9.24
CA ALA A 16 10.08 12.97 -10.44
C ALA A 16 11.31 13.86 -10.70
N ALA A 17 11.17 15.18 -10.57
CA ALA A 17 12.29 16.12 -10.72
C ALA A 17 13.38 15.90 -9.65
N ALA A 18 13.01 15.66 -8.39
CA ALA A 18 13.96 15.36 -7.32
C ALA A 18 14.69 14.02 -7.55
N ILE A 19 13.99 13.00 -8.07
CA ILE A 19 14.60 11.71 -8.43
C ILE A 19 15.58 11.88 -9.60
N GLU A 20 15.17 12.57 -10.66
CA GLU A 20 15.99 12.79 -11.85
C GLU A 20 17.30 13.54 -11.53
N SER A 21 17.22 14.53 -10.64
CA SER A 21 18.39 15.29 -10.18
C SER A 21 19.13 14.62 -9.00
N GLN A 22 18.63 13.51 -8.48
CA GLN A 22 19.11 12.84 -7.26
C GLN A 22 19.23 13.80 -6.06
N ASP A 23 18.20 14.62 -5.86
CA ASP A 23 18.11 15.55 -4.73
C ASP A 23 17.85 14.79 -3.43
N THR A 24 18.96 14.39 -2.81
CA THR A 24 18.96 13.60 -1.56
C THR A 24 18.24 14.33 -0.42
N GLU A 25 18.44 15.65 -0.28
CA GLU A 25 17.86 16.42 0.81
C GLU A 25 16.33 16.48 0.70
N ALA A 26 15.80 16.70 -0.51
CA ALA A 26 14.37 16.72 -0.76
C ALA A 26 13.70 15.37 -0.43
N ILE A 27 14.29 14.26 -0.88
CA ILE A 27 13.75 12.91 -0.63
C ILE A 27 13.83 12.55 0.86
N GLN A 28 14.95 12.83 1.52
CA GLN A 28 15.12 12.55 2.95
C GLN A 28 14.18 13.38 3.83
N THR A 29 13.90 14.62 3.47
CA THR A 29 12.91 15.44 4.17
C THR A 29 11.53 14.80 4.11
N ILE A 30 11.09 14.39 2.93
CA ILE A 30 9.78 13.71 2.77
C ILE A 30 9.74 12.37 3.51
N ALA A 31 10.83 11.63 3.51
CA ALA A 31 10.91 10.37 4.25
C ALA A 31 10.75 10.58 5.77
N LYS A 32 11.45 11.59 6.33
CA LYS A 32 11.32 11.98 7.74
C LYS A 32 9.91 12.42 8.09
N ASP A 33 9.32 13.28 7.25
CA ASP A 33 7.95 13.76 7.46
C ASP A 33 6.96 12.59 7.53
N GLN A 34 7.06 11.62 6.61
CA GLN A 34 6.19 10.45 6.61
C GLN A 34 6.42 9.55 7.83
N HIS A 35 7.67 9.31 8.20
CA HIS A 35 8.03 8.56 9.40
C HIS A 35 7.45 9.20 10.67
N GLU A 36 7.66 10.50 10.87
CA GLU A 36 7.18 11.26 12.04
C GLU A 36 5.65 11.31 12.13
N HIS A 37 4.96 11.20 10.98
CA HIS A 37 3.49 11.14 10.93
C HIS A 37 2.92 9.72 10.96
N GLY A 38 3.76 8.70 11.26
CA GLY A 38 3.31 7.36 11.60
C GLY A 38 3.24 6.38 10.44
N ALA A 39 3.97 6.61 9.35
CA ALA A 39 4.15 5.61 8.31
C ALA A 39 4.92 4.39 8.86
N ASN A 40 4.37 3.19 8.66
CA ASN A 40 5.02 1.91 8.99
C ASN A 40 5.95 1.44 7.87
N TYR A 41 5.64 1.83 6.64
CA TYR A 41 6.44 1.66 5.42
C TYR A 41 6.44 2.96 4.64
N ILE A 42 7.52 3.23 3.90
CA ILE A 42 7.59 4.34 2.95
C ILE A 42 7.59 3.76 1.55
N ASP A 43 6.53 4.06 0.79
CA ASP A 43 6.43 3.68 -0.62
C ASP A 43 7.47 4.42 -1.44
N VAL A 44 8.23 3.68 -2.24
CA VAL A 44 9.25 4.20 -3.16
C VAL A 44 8.95 3.73 -4.57
N ASN A 45 8.66 4.67 -5.46
CA ASN A 45 8.30 4.39 -6.85
C ASN A 45 9.09 5.27 -7.82
N ALA A 46 9.75 4.63 -8.79
CA ALA A 46 10.49 5.26 -9.88
C ALA A 46 9.95 4.87 -11.27
N GLY A 47 8.74 4.32 -11.37
CA GLY A 47 8.19 3.66 -12.56
C GLY A 47 8.01 4.54 -13.81
N VAL A 48 8.07 5.89 -13.67
CA VAL A 48 8.03 6.79 -14.85
C VAL A 48 9.36 6.81 -15.61
N PHE A 49 10.45 6.33 -15.01
CA PHE A 49 11.79 6.35 -15.60
C PHE A 49 12.12 5.06 -16.34
N VAL A 50 11.40 4.80 -17.41
CA VAL A 50 11.59 3.61 -18.24
C VAL A 50 13.07 3.42 -18.63
N GLY A 51 13.61 2.22 -18.36
CA GLY A 51 15.00 1.85 -18.65
C GLY A 51 16.04 2.34 -17.63
N LYS A 52 15.66 3.23 -16.70
CA LYS A 52 16.50 3.70 -15.58
C LYS A 52 15.86 3.39 -14.21
N GLU A 53 14.71 2.78 -14.21
CA GLU A 53 13.98 2.47 -12.98
C GLU A 53 14.81 1.68 -11.95
N PRO A 54 15.58 0.64 -12.32
CA PRO A 54 16.41 -0.10 -11.36
C PRO A 54 17.43 0.79 -10.62
N GLU A 55 18.09 1.71 -11.35
CA GLU A 55 19.07 2.64 -10.76
C GLU A 55 18.40 3.63 -9.82
N TYR A 56 17.30 4.24 -10.25
CA TYR A 56 16.60 5.22 -9.43
C TYR A 56 15.89 4.60 -8.23
N LEU A 57 15.33 3.42 -8.36
CA LEU A 57 14.66 2.74 -7.25
C LEU A 57 15.67 2.28 -6.18
N GLN A 58 16.84 1.80 -6.60
CA GLN A 58 17.96 1.50 -5.70
C GLN A 58 18.42 2.75 -4.96
N TRP A 59 18.63 3.87 -5.69
CA TRP A 59 19.03 5.13 -5.09
C TRP A 59 17.97 5.66 -4.12
N LEU A 60 16.66 5.61 -4.46
CA LEU A 60 15.57 6.01 -3.57
C LEU A 60 15.58 5.20 -2.29
N THR A 61 15.64 3.87 -2.39
CA THR A 61 15.66 2.96 -1.23
C THR A 61 16.82 3.30 -0.30
N SER A 62 18.03 3.45 -0.84
CA SER A 62 19.21 3.84 -0.07
C SER A 62 19.06 5.23 0.57
N THR A 63 18.52 6.20 -0.18
CA THR A 63 18.35 7.59 0.28
C THR A 63 17.33 7.69 1.41
N VAL A 64 16.21 6.98 1.32
CA VAL A 64 15.17 6.92 2.36
C VAL A 64 15.74 6.29 3.63
N GLN A 65 16.38 5.14 3.51
CA GLN A 65 16.89 4.41 4.68
C GLN A 65 18.17 5.01 5.30
N ALA A 66 18.83 5.93 4.61
CA ALA A 66 19.86 6.77 5.22
C ALA A 66 19.28 7.86 6.16
N ALA A 67 17.98 8.14 6.07
CA ALA A 67 17.32 9.18 6.82
C ALA A 67 16.44 8.66 7.98
N VAL A 68 15.85 7.46 7.80
CA VAL A 68 14.88 6.85 8.73
C VAL A 68 15.04 5.32 8.76
N ASP A 69 14.71 4.72 9.91
CA ASP A 69 14.73 3.25 10.07
C ASP A 69 13.46 2.57 9.49
N THR A 70 12.48 3.36 9.04
CA THR A 70 11.24 2.82 8.45
C THR A 70 11.56 2.05 7.18
N PRO A 71 11.13 0.77 7.05
CA PRO A 71 11.38 -0.02 5.85
C PRO A 71 10.62 0.54 4.64
N CYS A 72 11.13 0.25 3.45
CA CYS A 72 10.47 0.66 2.21
C CYS A 72 9.41 -0.35 1.75
N CYS A 73 8.33 0.18 1.20
CA CYS A 73 7.44 -0.50 0.26
C CYS A 73 7.99 -0.25 -1.14
N ILE A 74 8.54 -1.29 -1.76
CA ILE A 74 9.19 -1.20 -3.08
C ILE A 74 8.10 -1.37 -4.14
N ASP A 75 7.71 -0.26 -4.76
CA ASP A 75 6.61 -0.20 -5.75
C ASP A 75 7.16 -0.13 -7.17
N SER A 76 7.15 -1.27 -7.84
CA SER A 76 7.57 -1.39 -9.24
C SER A 76 6.89 -2.54 -9.96
N PRO A 77 6.54 -2.37 -11.25
CA PRO A 77 6.17 -3.48 -12.12
C PRO A 77 7.38 -4.26 -12.66
N ASP A 78 8.60 -3.71 -12.59
CA ASP A 78 9.82 -4.32 -13.10
C ASP A 78 10.54 -5.14 -12.03
N PRO A 79 10.62 -6.49 -12.17
CA PRO A 79 11.34 -7.35 -11.24
C PRO A 79 12.80 -6.95 -11.03
N LYS A 80 13.48 -6.46 -12.07
CA LYS A 80 14.88 -6.02 -11.99
C LYS A 80 15.04 -4.78 -11.11
N ALA A 81 14.05 -3.88 -11.15
CA ALA A 81 14.05 -2.73 -10.28
C ALA A 81 13.86 -3.12 -8.82
N ILE A 82 12.96 -4.09 -8.55
CA ILE A 82 12.77 -4.66 -7.22
C ILE A 82 14.06 -5.32 -6.73
N GLU A 83 14.67 -6.21 -7.54
CA GLU A 83 15.93 -6.87 -7.19
C GLU A 83 17.04 -5.84 -6.89
N SER A 84 17.16 -4.79 -7.72
CA SER A 84 18.14 -3.73 -7.51
C SER A 84 17.93 -3.01 -6.17
N ALA A 85 16.70 -2.63 -5.85
CA ALA A 85 16.35 -1.99 -4.58
C ALA A 85 16.64 -2.91 -3.38
N LEU A 86 16.36 -4.21 -3.49
CA LEU A 86 16.61 -5.20 -2.44
C LEU A 86 18.11 -5.36 -2.11
N THR A 87 19.03 -5.08 -3.05
CA THR A 87 20.48 -5.15 -2.76
C THR A 87 20.96 -4.15 -1.72
N VAL A 88 20.21 -3.06 -1.51
CA VAL A 88 20.54 -1.97 -0.57
C VAL A 88 19.55 -1.83 0.57
N HIS A 89 18.42 -2.55 0.53
CA HIS A 89 17.38 -2.48 1.55
C HIS A 89 17.82 -3.16 2.86
N ASN A 90 17.57 -2.50 3.98
CA ASN A 90 17.79 -3.04 5.32
C ASN A 90 16.45 -3.37 5.99
N GLY A 91 16.39 -4.49 6.71
CA GLY A 91 15.17 -4.96 7.37
C GLY A 91 14.23 -5.69 6.41
N THR A 92 12.95 -5.79 6.78
CA THR A 92 11.92 -6.50 6.03
C THR A 92 11.16 -5.57 5.10
N PRO A 93 11.37 -5.62 3.77
CA PRO A 93 10.65 -4.80 2.81
C PRO A 93 9.19 -5.24 2.65
N MET A 94 8.38 -4.35 2.08
CA MET A 94 7.12 -4.70 1.45
C MET A 94 7.29 -4.65 -0.06
N ILE A 95 6.86 -5.69 -0.77
CA ILE A 95 6.92 -5.74 -2.25
C ILE A 95 5.55 -5.40 -2.81
N ASN A 96 5.46 -4.33 -3.57
CA ASN A 96 4.23 -3.85 -4.21
C ASN A 96 4.41 -3.90 -5.73
N SER A 97 3.83 -4.86 -6.43
CA SER A 97 2.94 -5.92 -6.04
C SER A 97 3.09 -7.15 -6.95
N ILE A 98 2.72 -8.32 -6.49
CA ILE A 98 2.53 -9.51 -7.32
C ILE A 98 1.07 -9.63 -7.74
N SER A 99 0.81 -10.06 -8.99
CA SER A 99 -0.54 -10.29 -9.53
C SER A 99 -0.59 -11.60 -10.33
N LEU A 100 -1.77 -12.01 -10.81
CA LEU A 100 -1.91 -13.17 -11.71
C LEU A 100 -1.70 -12.84 -13.20
N GLU A 101 -1.14 -11.68 -13.52
CA GLU A 101 -0.60 -11.43 -14.86
C GLU A 101 0.62 -12.34 -15.05
N LYS A 102 0.54 -13.23 -16.02
CA LYS A 102 1.47 -14.36 -16.16
C LYS A 102 2.95 -13.92 -16.11
N GLU A 103 3.33 -12.96 -16.92
CA GLU A 103 4.73 -12.50 -16.99
C GLU A 103 5.19 -11.92 -15.65
N ARG A 104 4.34 -11.13 -15.00
CA ARG A 104 4.62 -10.53 -13.70
C ARG A 104 4.70 -11.58 -12.59
N TYR A 105 3.74 -12.51 -12.58
CA TYR A 105 3.71 -13.60 -11.61
C TYR A 105 4.97 -14.46 -11.68
N GLU A 106 5.32 -14.95 -12.89
CA GLU A 106 6.47 -15.81 -13.11
C GLU A 106 7.80 -15.12 -12.76
N ALA A 107 7.88 -13.81 -12.93
CA ALA A 107 9.09 -13.03 -12.63
C ALA A 107 9.21 -12.66 -11.14
N LEU A 108 8.11 -12.36 -10.44
CA LEU A 108 8.14 -11.91 -9.05
C LEU A 108 8.06 -13.06 -8.03
N LEU A 109 7.41 -14.17 -8.37
CA LEU A 109 7.30 -15.29 -7.46
C LEU A 109 8.66 -15.78 -6.93
N PRO A 110 9.72 -15.95 -7.75
CA PRO A 110 11.03 -16.36 -7.25
C PRO A 110 11.67 -15.36 -6.26
N ILE A 111 11.31 -14.08 -6.35
CA ILE A 111 11.85 -13.03 -5.47
C ILE A 111 11.22 -13.11 -4.08
N VAL A 112 9.94 -13.46 -3.99
CA VAL A 112 9.18 -13.46 -2.73
C VAL A 112 9.09 -14.84 -2.08
N ALA A 113 9.24 -15.92 -2.83
CA ALA A 113 9.09 -17.28 -2.35
C ALA A 113 10.12 -17.63 -1.26
N GLY A 114 9.65 -18.14 -0.13
CA GLY A 114 10.50 -18.56 0.99
C GLY A 114 11.19 -17.41 1.73
N THR A 115 10.74 -16.18 1.54
CA THR A 115 11.24 -14.98 2.25
C THR A 115 10.27 -14.54 3.34
N ASP A 116 10.76 -13.69 4.26
CA ASP A 116 9.94 -13.02 5.27
C ASP A 116 9.39 -11.67 4.78
N PHE A 117 9.51 -11.36 3.49
CA PHE A 117 9.03 -10.11 2.91
C PHE A 117 7.51 -9.97 3.07
N LYS A 118 7.05 -8.74 3.28
CA LYS A 118 5.62 -8.42 3.13
C LYS A 118 5.31 -8.34 1.64
N VAL A 119 4.19 -8.92 1.21
CA VAL A 119 3.86 -9.02 -0.21
C VAL A 119 2.46 -8.49 -0.46
N VAL A 120 2.35 -7.45 -1.27
CA VAL A 120 1.05 -6.98 -1.78
C VAL A 120 0.62 -7.92 -2.91
N ALA A 121 -0.45 -8.67 -2.69
CA ALA A 121 -1.09 -9.56 -3.65
C ALA A 121 -2.24 -8.82 -4.35
N LEU A 122 -1.94 -8.22 -5.50
CA LEU A 122 -2.88 -7.38 -6.24
C LEU A 122 -3.89 -8.22 -7.02
N CYS A 123 -5.18 -8.01 -6.79
CA CYS A 123 -6.26 -8.69 -7.50
C CYS A 123 -6.38 -8.22 -8.96
N MET A 124 -5.39 -8.61 -9.78
CA MET A 124 -5.34 -8.38 -11.22
C MET A 124 -4.83 -9.64 -11.93
N SER A 125 -5.23 -9.85 -13.18
CA SER A 125 -4.84 -11.01 -13.98
C SER A 125 -4.74 -10.64 -15.46
N ASP A 126 -4.34 -11.58 -16.32
CA ASP A 126 -4.35 -11.40 -17.79
C ASP A 126 -5.73 -11.05 -18.37
N LYS A 127 -6.80 -11.28 -17.62
CA LYS A 127 -8.17 -10.84 -17.99
C LYS A 127 -8.40 -9.35 -17.68
N GLY A 128 -7.43 -8.67 -17.07
CA GLY A 128 -7.50 -7.28 -16.65
C GLY A 128 -8.02 -7.09 -15.23
N MET A 129 -8.56 -5.90 -14.97
CA MET A 129 -9.05 -5.50 -13.64
C MET A 129 -10.41 -6.14 -13.34
N PRO A 130 -10.61 -6.76 -12.17
CA PRO A 130 -11.89 -7.37 -11.79
C PRO A 130 -12.99 -6.31 -11.64
N GLN A 131 -14.21 -6.66 -12.02
CA GLN A 131 -15.37 -5.77 -11.93
C GLN A 131 -16.22 -6.06 -10.68
N THR A 132 -16.29 -7.32 -10.28
CA THR A 132 -17.18 -7.79 -9.20
C THR A 132 -16.41 -8.32 -8.00
N THR A 133 -17.10 -8.45 -6.88
CA THR A 133 -16.58 -9.13 -5.68
C THR A 133 -16.17 -10.57 -5.97
N ASP A 134 -16.97 -11.31 -6.76
CA ASP A 134 -16.66 -12.71 -7.07
C ASP A 134 -15.41 -12.86 -7.93
N GLU A 135 -15.19 -11.97 -8.89
CA GLU A 135 -13.95 -11.95 -9.67
C GLU A 135 -12.73 -11.65 -8.80
N ARG A 136 -12.83 -10.68 -7.87
CA ARG A 136 -11.76 -10.38 -6.91
C ARG A 136 -11.46 -11.57 -6.01
N MET A 137 -12.50 -12.23 -5.50
CA MET A 137 -12.34 -13.42 -4.67
C MET A 137 -11.66 -14.58 -5.42
N GLY A 138 -12.02 -14.80 -6.68
CA GLY A 138 -11.36 -15.83 -7.49
C GLY A 138 -9.87 -15.58 -7.69
N ILE A 139 -9.49 -14.32 -7.94
CA ILE A 139 -8.07 -13.93 -8.07
C ILE A 139 -7.36 -14.03 -6.71
N ALA A 140 -7.98 -13.54 -5.64
CA ALA A 140 -7.41 -13.60 -4.30
C ALA A 140 -7.17 -15.05 -3.84
N ASP A 141 -8.12 -15.95 -4.10
CA ASP A 141 -8.00 -17.37 -3.75
C ASP A 141 -6.78 -18.01 -4.44
N GLU A 142 -6.63 -17.77 -5.74
CA GLU A 142 -5.51 -18.30 -6.50
C GLU A 142 -4.17 -17.70 -6.05
N LEU A 143 -4.08 -16.37 -5.85
CA LEU A 143 -2.87 -15.70 -5.37
C LEU A 143 -2.45 -16.19 -3.99
N VAL A 144 -3.38 -16.19 -3.03
CA VAL A 144 -3.08 -16.58 -1.64
C VAL A 144 -2.61 -18.04 -1.58
N ASN A 145 -3.35 -18.96 -2.20
CA ASN A 145 -2.97 -20.38 -2.21
C ASN A 145 -1.61 -20.61 -2.87
N ASN A 146 -1.33 -19.91 -3.96
CA ASN A 146 -0.04 -20.02 -4.65
C ASN A 146 1.11 -19.44 -3.82
N LEU A 147 0.94 -18.30 -3.16
CA LEU A 147 1.95 -17.69 -2.31
C LEU A 147 2.26 -18.58 -1.10
N VAL A 148 1.23 -19.08 -0.40
CA VAL A 148 1.40 -20.00 0.73
C VAL A 148 2.09 -21.29 0.30
N LYS A 149 1.70 -21.87 -0.84
CA LYS A 149 2.36 -23.07 -1.41
C LYS A 149 3.85 -22.86 -1.70
N ASN A 150 4.23 -21.62 -2.01
CA ASN A 150 5.62 -21.22 -2.26
C ASN A 150 6.31 -20.65 -1.01
N ASN A 151 5.82 -21.01 0.18
CA ASN A 151 6.40 -20.68 1.48
C ASN A 151 6.47 -19.18 1.79
N VAL A 152 5.52 -18.39 1.31
CA VAL A 152 5.28 -17.03 1.82
C VAL A 152 4.40 -17.17 3.06
N PRO A 153 4.83 -16.67 4.24
CA PRO A 153 4.01 -16.72 5.46
C PRO A 153 2.68 -16.01 5.28
N VAL A 154 1.59 -16.60 5.77
CA VAL A 154 0.24 -16.07 5.57
C VAL A 154 0.07 -14.65 6.13
N GLU A 155 0.71 -14.38 7.27
CA GLU A 155 0.75 -13.07 7.94
C GLU A 155 1.62 -12.03 7.20
N ASN A 156 2.26 -12.42 6.13
CA ASN A 156 3.04 -11.51 5.27
C ASN A 156 2.32 -11.17 3.97
N ILE A 157 1.15 -11.77 3.72
CA ILE A 157 0.37 -11.54 2.50
C ILE A 157 -0.65 -10.43 2.75
N TYR A 158 -0.57 -9.37 1.96
CA TYR A 158 -1.48 -8.22 1.94
C TYR A 158 -2.26 -8.23 0.65
N VAL A 159 -3.50 -8.70 0.67
CA VAL A 159 -4.34 -8.72 -0.53
C VAL A 159 -4.85 -7.32 -0.82
N ASP A 160 -4.59 -6.82 -2.03
CA ASP A 160 -5.21 -5.59 -2.56
C ASP A 160 -6.36 -5.96 -3.51
N PRO A 161 -7.63 -5.76 -3.09
CA PRO A 161 -8.79 -6.03 -3.94
C PRO A 161 -8.94 -5.08 -5.13
N LEU A 162 -8.04 -4.13 -5.29
CA LEU A 162 -7.99 -3.11 -6.34
C LEU A 162 -9.14 -2.10 -6.27
N VAL A 163 -8.87 -0.94 -5.68
CA VAL A 163 -9.80 0.20 -5.68
C VAL A 163 -9.91 0.80 -7.07
N GLN A 164 -11.13 0.86 -7.60
CA GLN A 164 -11.43 1.47 -8.89
C GLN A 164 -12.34 2.71 -8.71
N PRO A 165 -12.26 3.71 -9.64
CA PRO A 165 -13.00 4.96 -9.50
C PRO A 165 -14.52 4.79 -9.59
N ILE A 166 -15.27 5.32 -8.61
CA ILE A 166 -16.73 5.36 -8.68
C ILE A 166 -17.26 6.28 -9.78
N SER A 167 -16.42 7.15 -10.32
CA SER A 167 -16.74 7.97 -11.48
C SER A 167 -16.94 7.16 -12.78
N THR A 168 -16.35 5.97 -12.85
CA THR A 168 -16.48 5.07 -14.02
C THR A 168 -17.56 4.02 -13.82
N ASN A 169 -17.75 3.56 -12.58
CA ASN A 169 -18.84 2.64 -12.22
C ASN A 169 -19.21 2.84 -10.74
N VAL A 170 -20.44 3.23 -10.48
CA VAL A 170 -20.97 3.53 -9.14
C VAL A 170 -20.93 2.37 -8.16
N THR A 171 -20.83 1.12 -8.64
CA THR A 171 -20.76 -0.08 -7.78
C THR A 171 -19.36 -0.38 -7.25
N PHE A 172 -18.30 0.18 -7.83
CA PHE A 172 -16.92 -0.19 -7.49
C PHE A 172 -16.55 -0.01 -6.03
N GLY A 173 -17.09 1.03 -5.38
CA GLY A 173 -16.89 1.21 -3.95
C GLY A 173 -17.48 0.06 -3.12
N VAL A 174 -18.71 -0.35 -3.44
CA VAL A 174 -19.40 -1.46 -2.74
C VAL A 174 -18.75 -2.79 -3.05
N GLU A 175 -18.35 -3.03 -4.30
CA GLU A 175 -17.64 -4.25 -4.71
C GLU A 175 -16.31 -4.39 -3.96
N PHE A 176 -15.55 -3.29 -3.81
CA PHE A 176 -14.31 -3.29 -3.04
C PHE A 176 -14.58 -3.62 -1.55
N LEU A 177 -15.53 -2.93 -0.92
CA LEU A 177 -15.85 -3.13 0.50
C LEU A 177 -16.30 -4.57 0.79
N ASN A 178 -17.13 -5.15 -0.06
CA ASN A 178 -17.55 -6.55 0.06
C ASN A 178 -16.38 -7.52 -0.13
N SER A 179 -15.43 -7.18 -1.01
CA SER A 179 -14.24 -8.00 -1.24
C SER A 179 -13.33 -8.03 -0.02
N VAL A 180 -13.06 -6.87 0.61
CA VAL A 180 -12.27 -6.78 1.86
C VAL A 180 -12.89 -7.70 2.92
N GLU A 181 -14.19 -7.56 3.19
CA GLU A 181 -14.88 -8.37 4.21
C GLU A 181 -14.82 -9.87 3.91
N ARG A 182 -15.00 -10.27 2.64
CA ARG A 182 -14.94 -11.68 2.25
C ARG A 182 -13.53 -12.25 2.32
N ILE A 183 -12.51 -11.51 1.91
CA ILE A 183 -11.11 -11.94 1.97
C ILE A 183 -10.72 -12.24 3.41
N ILE A 184 -10.93 -11.30 4.33
CA ILE A 184 -10.58 -11.48 5.76
C ILE A 184 -11.34 -12.66 6.38
N LYS A 185 -12.60 -12.88 6.02
CA LYS A 185 -13.39 -14.03 6.52
C LYS A 185 -12.94 -15.36 5.92
N THR A 186 -12.46 -15.36 4.68
CA THR A 186 -12.09 -16.59 3.95
C THR A 186 -10.70 -17.06 4.28
N PHE A 187 -9.76 -16.14 4.51
CA PHE A 187 -8.34 -16.43 4.73
C PHE A 187 -7.87 -15.92 6.09
N PRO A 188 -8.08 -16.69 7.18
CA PRO A 188 -7.64 -16.27 8.52
C PRO A 188 -6.13 -16.01 8.58
N GLY A 189 -5.74 -14.88 9.16
CA GLY A 189 -4.34 -14.47 9.31
C GLY A 189 -3.77 -13.68 8.15
N ILE A 190 -4.55 -13.49 7.08
CA ILE A 190 -4.16 -12.62 5.96
C ILE A 190 -4.46 -11.16 6.28
N HIS A 191 -3.78 -10.25 5.59
CA HIS A 191 -4.01 -8.82 5.65
C HIS A 191 -4.64 -8.29 4.36
N THR A 192 -5.23 -7.12 4.40
CA THR A 192 -5.71 -6.40 3.23
C THR A 192 -5.07 -5.01 3.16
N VAL A 193 -4.80 -4.54 1.94
CA VAL A 193 -4.22 -3.21 1.69
C VAL A 193 -4.84 -2.59 0.45
N CYS A 194 -4.81 -1.28 0.32
CA CYS A 194 -5.18 -0.62 -0.93
C CYS A 194 -4.55 0.75 -1.13
N GLY A 195 -4.39 1.13 -2.40
CA GLY A 195 -4.20 2.51 -2.84
C GLY A 195 -5.54 3.25 -2.83
N LEU A 196 -5.92 3.80 -1.67
CA LEU A 196 -7.27 4.28 -1.40
C LEU A 196 -7.73 5.40 -2.33
N SER A 197 -6.85 6.31 -2.72
CA SER A 197 -7.21 7.54 -3.43
C SER A 197 -7.78 7.32 -4.84
N ASN A 198 -7.66 6.12 -5.38
CA ASN A 198 -8.26 5.76 -6.67
C ASN A 198 -9.79 5.85 -6.66
N ILE A 199 -10.45 5.61 -5.52
CA ILE A 199 -11.92 5.65 -5.40
C ILE A 199 -12.54 6.94 -5.93
N SER A 200 -11.87 8.07 -5.72
CA SER A 200 -12.36 9.41 -6.06
C SER A 200 -11.78 9.98 -7.36
N PHE A 201 -11.03 9.17 -8.13
CA PHE A 201 -10.41 9.66 -9.38
C PHE A 201 -11.46 10.23 -10.34
N GLY A 202 -11.18 11.42 -10.90
CA GLY A 202 -12.10 12.12 -11.81
C GLY A 202 -13.23 12.89 -11.13
N LEU A 203 -13.32 12.90 -9.79
CA LEU A 203 -14.34 13.62 -9.03
C LEU A 203 -13.77 14.86 -8.31
N PRO A 204 -14.59 15.90 -8.05
CA PRO A 204 -14.17 17.03 -7.22
C PRO A 204 -14.11 16.66 -5.74
N GLU A 205 -13.48 17.52 -4.92
CA GLU A 205 -13.41 17.39 -3.46
C GLU A 205 -13.00 15.98 -2.98
N ARG A 206 -12.00 15.42 -3.65
CA ARG A 206 -11.51 14.05 -3.48
C ARG A 206 -11.24 13.66 -2.02
N LYS A 207 -10.76 14.62 -1.21
CA LYS A 207 -10.43 14.35 0.20
C LYS A 207 -11.63 13.88 1.01
N PHE A 208 -12.81 14.44 0.79
CA PHE A 208 -14.04 14.00 1.48
C PHE A 208 -14.39 12.55 1.16
N LEU A 209 -14.34 12.20 -0.14
CA LEU A 209 -14.60 10.82 -0.57
C LEU A 209 -13.57 9.85 0.00
N ASN A 210 -12.29 10.19 -0.09
CA ASN A 210 -11.20 9.34 0.39
C ASN A 210 -11.30 9.10 1.91
N GLN A 211 -11.52 10.16 2.69
CA GLN A 211 -11.64 10.07 4.15
C GLN A 211 -12.86 9.26 4.58
N THR A 212 -14.01 9.46 3.92
CA THR A 212 -15.23 8.69 4.19
C THR A 212 -15.04 7.23 3.80
N PHE A 213 -14.46 6.96 2.64
CA PHE A 213 -14.24 5.60 2.14
C PHE A 213 -13.27 4.83 3.03
N MET A 214 -12.24 5.47 3.57
CA MET A 214 -11.33 4.88 4.54
C MET A 214 -12.07 4.33 5.76
N VAL A 215 -12.95 5.13 6.36
CA VAL A 215 -13.76 4.71 7.53
C VAL A 215 -14.63 3.50 7.18
N MET A 216 -15.28 3.53 6.00
CA MET A 216 -16.08 2.40 5.53
C MET A 216 -15.25 1.14 5.31
N ALA A 217 -14.05 1.27 4.77
CA ALA A 217 -13.16 0.14 4.49
C ALA A 217 -12.61 -0.50 5.78
N ILE A 218 -12.21 0.32 6.77
CA ILE A 218 -11.81 -0.17 8.10
C ILE A 218 -12.95 -0.93 8.78
N ALA A 219 -14.18 -0.42 8.69
CA ALA A 219 -15.36 -1.10 9.22
C ALA A 219 -15.66 -2.45 8.52
N ARG A 220 -15.06 -2.73 7.37
CA ARG A 220 -15.12 -4.01 6.64
C ARG A 220 -13.89 -4.90 6.87
N GLY A 221 -12.91 -4.44 7.67
CA GLY A 221 -11.72 -5.20 8.02
C GLY A 221 -10.45 -4.83 7.25
N LEU A 222 -10.44 -3.70 6.50
CA LEU A 222 -9.20 -3.19 5.92
C LEU A 222 -8.20 -2.87 7.04
N ASP A 223 -6.98 -3.40 6.95
CA ASP A 223 -5.94 -3.26 7.98
C ASP A 223 -4.59 -2.74 7.44
N GLY A 224 -4.54 -2.38 6.16
CA GLY A 224 -3.42 -1.71 5.50
C GLY A 224 -3.89 -0.65 4.50
N ALA A 225 -3.17 0.47 4.38
CA ALA A 225 -3.49 1.49 3.38
C ALA A 225 -2.25 2.24 2.89
N ILE A 226 -2.20 2.49 1.58
CA ILE A 226 -1.23 3.35 0.91
C ILE A 226 -1.87 4.73 0.85
N VAL A 227 -1.40 5.66 1.67
CA VAL A 227 -2.01 6.99 1.86
C VAL A 227 -0.97 8.05 2.20
N ASP A 228 -1.38 9.32 2.14
CA ASP A 228 -0.60 10.45 2.63
C ASP A 228 -0.71 10.55 4.17
N PRO A 229 0.34 10.21 4.94
CA PRO A 229 0.30 10.28 6.40
C PRO A 229 0.30 11.72 6.94
N LEU A 230 0.62 12.71 6.10
CA LEU A 230 0.55 14.13 6.45
C LEU A 230 -0.87 14.69 6.36
N ASP A 231 -1.82 13.97 5.76
CA ASP A 231 -3.25 14.36 5.84
C ASP A 231 -3.80 14.07 7.24
N LYS A 232 -3.71 15.07 8.12
CA LYS A 232 -4.12 14.97 9.52
C LYS A 232 -5.55 14.45 9.69
N LYS A 233 -6.47 14.85 8.81
CA LYS A 233 -7.88 14.40 8.88
C LYS A 233 -8.01 12.94 8.49
N MET A 234 -7.25 12.49 7.49
CA MET A 234 -7.20 11.08 7.11
C MET A 234 -6.68 10.24 8.30
N MET A 235 -5.56 10.62 8.89
CA MET A 235 -4.97 9.90 10.02
C MET A 235 -5.88 9.91 11.26
N ALA A 236 -6.54 11.02 11.55
CA ALA A 236 -7.52 11.11 12.65
C ALA A 236 -8.74 10.19 12.41
N ASN A 237 -9.24 10.14 11.16
CA ASN A 237 -10.34 9.24 10.79
C ASN A 237 -9.94 7.77 10.91
N ILE A 238 -8.70 7.42 10.54
CA ILE A 238 -8.16 6.06 10.73
C ILE A 238 -8.17 5.68 12.21
N ILE A 239 -7.59 6.52 13.07
CA ILE A 239 -7.53 6.26 14.52
C ILE A 239 -8.94 6.10 15.12
N ALA A 240 -9.87 6.97 14.74
CA ALA A 240 -11.26 6.90 15.22
C ALA A 240 -11.98 5.65 14.69
N ALA A 241 -11.78 5.28 13.42
CA ALA A 241 -12.39 4.10 12.82
C ALA A 241 -11.86 2.80 13.43
N GLU A 242 -10.55 2.70 13.71
CA GLU A 242 -9.95 1.55 14.40
C GLU A 242 -10.57 1.36 15.80
N ALA A 243 -10.73 2.43 16.57
CA ALA A 243 -11.39 2.37 17.86
C ALA A 243 -12.86 1.90 17.76
N LEU A 244 -13.61 2.43 16.77
CA LEU A 244 -15.01 2.07 16.54
C LEU A 244 -15.19 0.64 16.00
N ALA A 245 -14.21 0.15 15.24
CA ALA A 245 -14.20 -1.22 14.71
C ALA A 245 -13.77 -2.27 15.75
N GLY A 246 -13.36 -1.84 16.98
CA GLY A 246 -12.92 -2.74 18.05
C GLY A 246 -11.47 -3.20 17.93
N ASN A 247 -10.67 -2.53 17.11
CA ASN A 247 -9.26 -2.84 16.88
C ASN A 247 -8.32 -2.07 17.85
N ASP A 248 -8.85 -1.17 18.66
CA ASP A 248 -8.11 -0.37 19.65
C ASP A 248 -8.56 -0.75 21.06
N GLU A 249 -7.84 -1.67 21.68
CA GLU A 249 -8.16 -2.15 23.02
C GLU A 249 -8.13 -1.01 24.05
N TRP A 250 -9.22 -0.85 24.78
CA TRP A 250 -9.40 0.24 25.77
C TRP A 250 -9.32 1.64 25.17
N CYS A 251 -9.48 1.81 23.86
CA CYS A 251 -9.30 3.08 23.15
C CYS A 251 -7.93 3.73 23.41
N SER A 252 -6.90 2.92 23.64
CA SER A 252 -5.58 3.39 24.08
C SER A 252 -4.91 4.26 23.03
N ALA A 253 -4.90 3.84 21.76
CA ALA A 253 -4.35 4.62 20.65
C ALA A 253 -5.13 5.92 20.40
N TYR A 254 -6.47 5.88 20.53
CA TYR A 254 -7.32 7.07 20.42
C TYR A 254 -7.03 8.09 21.52
N LEU A 255 -6.90 7.65 22.78
CA LEU A 255 -6.58 8.52 23.90
C LEU A 255 -5.17 9.12 23.79
N ASP A 256 -4.20 8.36 23.31
CA ASP A 256 -2.84 8.84 23.09
C ASP A 256 -2.78 9.87 21.94
N ALA A 257 -3.53 9.65 20.86
CA ALA A 257 -3.67 10.61 19.78
C ALA A 257 -4.29 11.94 20.28
N TYR A 258 -5.27 11.88 21.18
CA TYR A 258 -5.85 13.05 21.80
C TYR A 258 -4.80 13.81 22.66
N ARG A 259 -4.03 13.12 23.50
CA ARG A 259 -2.96 13.72 24.30
C ARG A 259 -1.87 14.37 23.44
N GLN A 260 -1.58 13.76 22.28
CA GLN A 260 -0.62 14.29 21.29
C GLN A 260 -1.22 15.35 20.37
N LYS A 261 -2.46 15.79 20.59
CA LYS A 261 -3.16 16.80 19.79
C LYS A 261 -3.30 16.47 18.30
N LYS A 262 -3.34 15.19 17.96
CA LYS A 262 -3.48 14.73 16.56
C LYS A 262 -4.84 15.02 15.95
N PHE A 263 -5.84 15.44 16.74
CA PHE A 263 -7.18 15.83 16.29
C PHE A 263 -7.35 17.36 16.14
N GLU A 264 -6.30 18.15 16.32
CA GLU A 264 -6.33 19.61 16.11
C GLU A 264 -5.94 19.90 14.62
N PHE A 265 -6.89 20.48 13.84
CA PHE A 265 -6.74 20.73 12.40
C PHE A 265 -6.73 22.22 12.10
#